data_2916f6679aa8005e7e4786a633ff6956
#
_entry.id   2916f6679aa8005e7e4786a633ff6956
#
_cell.length_a   1.000
_cell.length_b   1.000
_cell.length_c   1.000
_cell.angle_alpha   90.00
_cell.angle_beta   90.00
_cell.angle_gamma   90.00
#
_symmetry.space_group_name_H-M   'P 1'
#
loop_
_entity.id
_entity.type
_entity.pdbx_description
1 polymer ?
#
loop_
_entity_poly.entity_id
_entity_poly.type
_entity_poly.pdbx_seq_one_letter_code
_entity_poly.pdbx_strand_id
1 'polypeptide(L)'
;MFKHNFKYSLKILFRNKSLIFWTFIFPIILGTFFKLAFKDIENNEAFHPFDIAVIESNDFNNNEIFKEAIKSVSKSDNKLFNVKYVSKSDANKLLEDKKVTGYLEFIDNDVNIKINDNGIYETILKFFVDEVNSEKNIINLSINEEVNKGNYDIDVITSNILNKLNSDVNIKNISRSNLSYTMIEYYTLIAMAALYGGILSMYIINKSMPNLSDVGKRSSIAPVKKSDLILSGLLASIIVQFVGLFILFLYTIFVLKINYDSNIWYIVLLSIVGSVAGLSLGVFIASIFKVNENAKSGILIAITMFYSFLSGMMGITMKYVIDKNIPIINKINPAALITDGFYSLYYYDTLNRYFFNVISLILYSFILLSISSIVLRRQKYDSI
;
A
#
# COMPACT_ATOMS: atom_id res chain seq x y z
N MET A 1 31.63 29.36 -13.67
CA MET A 1 32.03 27.98 -13.31
C MET A 1 30.83 27.14 -12.91
N PHE A 2 30.00 27.52 -11.92
CA PHE A 2 28.85 26.73 -11.44
C PHE A 2 27.89 26.30 -12.58
N LYS A 3 27.36 27.24 -13.40
CA LYS A 3 26.43 26.93 -14.52
C LYS A 3 27.03 25.97 -15.54
N HIS A 4 28.34 26.07 -15.80
CA HIS A 4 29.03 25.17 -16.71
C HIS A 4 29.09 23.73 -16.13
N ASN A 5 29.54 23.60 -14.87
CA ASN A 5 29.62 22.32 -14.19
C ASN A 5 28.24 21.65 -14.06
N PHE A 6 27.19 22.42 -13.76
CA PHE A 6 25.81 21.95 -13.71
C PHE A 6 25.37 21.35 -15.06
N LYS A 7 25.59 22.08 -16.20
CA LYS A 7 25.24 21.57 -17.52
C LYS A 7 26.02 20.28 -17.89
N TYR A 8 27.29 20.22 -17.51
CA TYR A 8 28.12 19.04 -17.73
C TYR A 8 27.66 17.87 -16.86
N SER A 9 27.33 18.08 -15.61
CA SER A 9 26.82 17.05 -14.70
C SER A 9 25.51 16.47 -15.22
N LEU A 10 24.56 17.29 -15.68
CA LEU A 10 23.34 16.82 -16.33
C LEU A 10 23.66 15.94 -17.55
N LYS A 11 24.57 16.40 -18.43
CA LYS A 11 24.94 15.64 -19.64
C LYS A 11 25.58 14.28 -19.29
N ILE A 12 26.41 14.24 -18.26
CA ILE A 12 27.06 13.01 -17.79
C ILE A 12 26.03 12.03 -17.23
N LEU A 13 25.12 12.52 -16.37
CA LEU A 13 24.09 11.69 -15.75
C LEU A 13 23.16 11.08 -16.80
N PHE A 14 22.65 11.87 -17.76
CA PHE A 14 21.78 11.36 -18.83
C PHE A 14 22.47 10.43 -19.83
N ARG A 15 23.79 10.53 -19.98
CA ARG A 15 24.57 9.66 -20.87
C ARG A 15 24.96 8.33 -20.24
N ASN A 16 24.91 8.20 -18.93
CA ASN A 16 25.28 6.98 -18.26
C ASN A 16 24.08 5.98 -18.28
N LYS A 17 24.20 4.97 -19.14
CA LYS A 17 23.14 3.97 -19.33
C LYS A 17 22.78 3.21 -18.05
N SER A 18 23.77 2.90 -17.21
CA SER A 18 23.53 2.20 -15.93
C SER A 18 22.72 3.06 -14.96
N LEU A 19 23.02 4.37 -14.87
CA LEU A 19 22.26 5.27 -14.01
C LEU A 19 20.81 5.38 -14.48
N ILE A 20 20.60 5.57 -15.81
CA ILE A 20 19.25 5.66 -16.38
C ILE A 20 18.48 4.35 -16.18
N PHE A 21 19.13 3.21 -16.32
CA PHE A 21 18.47 1.93 -16.08
C PHE A 21 17.94 1.84 -14.64
N TRP A 22 18.78 2.03 -13.64
CA TRP A 22 18.40 1.86 -12.24
C TRP A 22 17.42 2.92 -11.72
N THR A 23 17.54 4.17 -12.20
CA THR A 23 16.69 5.27 -11.71
C THR A 23 15.39 5.45 -12.48
N PHE A 24 15.31 5.03 -13.76
CA PHE A 24 14.14 5.24 -14.61
C PHE A 24 13.50 3.92 -15.04
N ILE A 25 14.31 3.02 -15.67
CA ILE A 25 13.76 1.84 -16.34
C ILE A 25 13.37 0.77 -15.32
N PHE A 26 14.21 0.51 -14.34
CA PHE A 26 13.98 -0.55 -13.36
C PHE A 26 12.70 -0.35 -12.53
N PRO A 27 12.38 0.84 -11.97
CA PRO A 27 11.11 1.07 -11.28
C PRO A 27 9.89 0.89 -12.19
N ILE A 28 9.97 1.25 -13.47
CA ILE A 28 8.90 1.04 -14.46
C ILE A 28 8.66 -0.45 -14.71
N ILE A 29 9.73 -1.21 -14.93
CA ILE A 29 9.64 -2.67 -15.12
C ILE A 29 9.03 -3.33 -13.87
N LEU A 30 9.53 -2.97 -12.68
CA LEU A 30 9.04 -3.55 -11.43
C LEU A 30 7.57 -3.21 -11.18
N GLY A 31 7.16 -1.96 -11.43
CA GLY A 31 5.75 -1.55 -11.34
C GLY A 31 4.85 -2.31 -12.30
N THR A 32 5.34 -2.62 -13.51
CA THR A 32 4.61 -3.46 -14.47
C THR A 32 4.47 -4.89 -13.95
N PHE A 33 5.53 -5.46 -13.41
CA PHE A 33 5.46 -6.80 -12.80
C PHE A 33 4.51 -6.85 -11.61
N PHE A 34 4.46 -5.81 -10.77
CA PHE A 34 3.48 -5.74 -9.69
C PHE A 34 2.04 -5.76 -10.25
N LYS A 35 1.74 -4.99 -11.30
CA LYS A 35 0.42 -5.02 -11.94
C LYS A 35 0.04 -6.40 -12.46
N LEU A 36 1.00 -7.11 -13.07
CA LEU A 36 0.78 -8.45 -13.59
C LEU A 36 0.62 -9.49 -12.48
N ALA A 37 1.47 -9.42 -11.44
CA ALA A 37 1.48 -10.38 -10.35
C ALA A 37 0.25 -10.26 -9.43
N PHE A 38 -0.24 -9.03 -9.19
CA PHE A 38 -1.32 -8.78 -8.24
C PHE A 38 -2.68 -8.53 -8.88
N LYS A 39 -2.78 -8.63 -10.20
CA LYS A 39 -4.05 -8.45 -10.94
C LYS A 39 -5.17 -9.36 -10.43
N ASP A 40 -4.85 -10.62 -10.17
CA ASP A 40 -5.83 -11.59 -9.71
C ASP A 40 -6.20 -11.39 -8.24
N ILE A 41 -5.28 -10.85 -7.43
CA ILE A 41 -5.55 -10.48 -6.03
C ILE A 41 -6.52 -9.29 -5.98
N GLU A 42 -6.30 -8.26 -6.79
CA GLU A 42 -7.21 -7.10 -6.90
C GLU A 42 -8.64 -7.52 -7.30
N ASN A 43 -8.76 -8.47 -8.22
CA ASN A 43 -10.05 -9.01 -8.63
C ASN A 43 -10.72 -9.84 -7.52
N ASN A 44 -9.94 -10.51 -6.67
CA ASN A 44 -10.44 -11.32 -5.55
C ASN A 44 -10.72 -10.49 -4.29
N GLU A 45 -10.14 -9.28 -4.15
CA GLU A 45 -10.46 -8.33 -3.07
C GLU A 45 -11.80 -7.62 -3.31
N ALA A 46 -12.26 -7.50 -4.55
CA ALA A 46 -13.61 -7.03 -4.84
C ALA A 46 -14.62 -8.10 -4.44
N PHE A 47 -15.59 -7.73 -3.59
CA PHE A 47 -16.68 -8.63 -3.26
C PHE A 47 -17.43 -9.05 -4.54
N HIS A 48 -17.51 -10.35 -4.77
CA HIS A 48 -18.33 -10.92 -5.84
C HIS A 48 -19.46 -11.74 -5.23
N PRO A 49 -20.69 -11.63 -5.77
CA PRO A 49 -21.78 -12.52 -5.34
C PRO A 49 -21.36 -13.97 -5.52
N PHE A 50 -21.53 -14.77 -4.47
CA PHE A 50 -21.15 -16.18 -4.48
C PHE A 50 -22.37 -17.10 -4.49
N ASP A 51 -22.17 -18.32 -4.96
CA ASP A 51 -23.23 -19.30 -5.11
C ASP A 51 -23.53 -20.01 -3.78
N ILE A 52 -24.80 -20.05 -3.40
CA ILE A 52 -25.31 -20.83 -2.28
C ILE A 52 -26.46 -21.73 -2.74
N ALA A 53 -26.70 -22.81 -2.02
CA ALA A 53 -27.89 -23.62 -2.23
C ALA A 53 -28.88 -23.48 -1.06
N VAL A 54 -30.17 -23.58 -1.36
CA VAL A 54 -31.25 -23.60 -0.38
C VAL A 54 -32.04 -24.88 -0.65
N ILE A 55 -32.22 -25.71 0.39
CA ILE A 55 -33.01 -26.92 0.27
C ILE A 55 -34.47 -26.55 0.22
N GLU A 56 -35.14 -26.94 -0.88
CA GLU A 56 -36.58 -26.79 -1.00
C GLU A 56 -37.26 -27.82 -0.07
N SER A 57 -37.82 -27.31 1.02
CA SER A 57 -38.59 -28.07 2.00
C SER A 57 -39.89 -27.36 2.35
N ASN A 58 -40.84 -28.07 2.95
CA ASN A 58 -42.05 -27.43 3.46
C ASN A 58 -41.74 -26.39 4.54
N ASP A 59 -40.71 -26.64 5.37
CA ASP A 59 -40.29 -25.74 6.42
C ASP A 59 -39.70 -24.45 5.86
N PHE A 60 -38.92 -24.54 4.77
CA PHE A 60 -38.48 -23.34 4.04
C PHE A 60 -39.68 -22.57 3.45
N ASN A 61 -40.63 -23.31 2.84
CA ASN A 61 -41.79 -22.69 2.21
C ASN A 61 -42.69 -21.96 3.20
N ASN A 62 -42.73 -22.37 4.45
CA ASN A 62 -43.48 -21.72 5.52
C ASN A 62 -42.72 -20.62 6.23
N ASN A 63 -41.42 -20.41 5.95
CA ASN A 63 -40.61 -19.41 6.60
C ASN A 63 -40.52 -18.13 5.74
N GLU A 64 -41.55 -17.28 5.85
CA GLU A 64 -41.69 -16.05 5.08
C GLU A 64 -40.53 -15.07 5.32
N ILE A 65 -40.05 -14.95 6.56
CA ILE A 65 -38.95 -14.02 6.93
C ILE A 65 -37.68 -14.35 6.17
N PHE A 66 -37.27 -15.64 6.18
CA PHE A 66 -36.09 -16.06 5.44
C PHE A 66 -36.27 -15.97 3.92
N LYS A 67 -37.46 -16.23 3.39
CA LYS A 67 -37.72 -16.06 1.97
C LYS A 67 -37.54 -14.64 1.51
N GLU A 68 -38.12 -13.68 2.22
CA GLU A 68 -37.98 -12.25 1.87
C GLU A 68 -36.53 -11.77 2.09
N ALA A 69 -35.84 -12.18 3.15
CA ALA A 69 -34.44 -11.88 3.38
C ALA A 69 -33.56 -12.40 2.24
N ILE A 70 -33.68 -13.68 1.87
CA ILE A 70 -32.93 -14.28 0.76
C ILE A 70 -33.25 -13.56 -0.56
N LYS A 71 -34.49 -13.21 -0.82
CA LYS A 71 -34.91 -12.51 -2.02
C LYS A 71 -34.32 -11.10 -2.09
N SER A 72 -34.28 -10.38 -0.97
CA SER A 72 -33.72 -9.02 -0.91
C SER A 72 -32.21 -9.02 -1.26
N VAL A 73 -31.43 -9.97 -0.72
CA VAL A 73 -29.99 -10.06 -0.95
C VAL A 73 -29.60 -10.81 -2.24
N SER A 74 -30.55 -11.45 -2.93
CA SER A 74 -30.29 -12.18 -4.19
C SER A 74 -30.71 -11.41 -5.45
N LYS A 75 -31.61 -10.42 -5.35
CA LYS A 75 -32.20 -9.71 -6.49
C LYS A 75 -31.89 -8.21 -6.53
N SER A 76 -31.24 -7.64 -5.52
CA SER A 76 -30.86 -6.23 -5.50
C SER A 76 -29.62 -5.95 -6.38
N ASP A 77 -29.38 -4.68 -6.70
CA ASP A 77 -28.15 -4.25 -7.38
C ASP A 77 -26.89 -4.59 -6.57
N ASN A 78 -27.02 -4.69 -5.24
CA ASN A 78 -25.96 -5.11 -4.30
C ASN A 78 -26.17 -6.54 -3.82
N LYS A 79 -26.46 -7.48 -4.73
CA LYS A 79 -26.70 -8.87 -4.35
C LYS A 79 -25.48 -9.52 -3.67
N LEU A 80 -25.75 -10.26 -2.61
CA LEU A 80 -24.73 -11.03 -1.88
C LEU A 80 -24.59 -12.45 -2.43
N PHE A 81 -25.70 -13.08 -2.84
CA PHE A 81 -25.74 -14.49 -3.22
C PHE A 81 -26.38 -14.70 -4.58
N ASN A 82 -25.90 -15.72 -5.28
CA ASN A 82 -26.66 -16.42 -6.32
C ASN A 82 -27.28 -17.66 -5.69
N VAL A 83 -28.59 -17.72 -5.60
CA VAL A 83 -29.30 -18.78 -4.89
C VAL A 83 -29.77 -19.85 -5.84
N LYS A 84 -29.46 -21.11 -5.51
CA LYS A 84 -29.93 -22.33 -6.21
C LYS A 84 -30.86 -23.09 -5.28
N TYR A 85 -32.13 -23.23 -5.67
CA TYR A 85 -33.10 -24.03 -4.94
C TYR A 85 -33.01 -25.45 -5.44
N VAL A 86 -32.73 -26.39 -4.54
CA VAL A 86 -32.41 -27.78 -4.91
C VAL A 86 -32.85 -28.77 -3.84
N SER A 87 -32.86 -30.05 -4.20
CA SER A 87 -33.08 -31.16 -3.23
C SER A 87 -31.86 -31.29 -2.27
N LYS A 88 -32.07 -31.93 -1.10
CA LYS A 88 -30.98 -32.21 -0.14
C LYS A 88 -29.83 -33.02 -0.76
N SER A 89 -30.16 -33.97 -1.62
CA SER A 89 -29.19 -34.81 -2.33
C SER A 89 -28.31 -33.99 -3.26
N ASP A 90 -28.93 -33.04 -4.01
CA ASP A 90 -28.22 -32.21 -4.96
C ASP A 90 -27.40 -31.10 -4.25
N ALA A 91 -27.94 -30.57 -3.12
CA ALA A 91 -27.20 -29.63 -2.30
C ALA A 91 -25.88 -30.23 -1.77
N ASN A 92 -25.90 -31.48 -1.29
CA ASN A 92 -24.68 -32.16 -0.87
C ASN A 92 -23.69 -32.35 -2.02
N LYS A 93 -24.14 -32.74 -3.23
CA LYS A 93 -23.27 -32.86 -4.40
C LYS A 93 -22.66 -31.53 -4.82
N LEU A 94 -23.47 -30.48 -4.84
CA LEU A 94 -22.99 -29.15 -5.19
C LEU A 94 -21.93 -28.63 -4.19
N LEU A 95 -22.09 -28.97 -2.91
CA LEU A 95 -21.12 -28.62 -1.87
C LEU A 95 -19.82 -29.43 -2.02
N GLU A 96 -19.90 -30.75 -2.22
CA GLU A 96 -18.75 -31.63 -2.46
C GLU A 96 -17.98 -31.23 -3.72
N ASP A 97 -18.70 -30.91 -4.81
CA ASP A 97 -18.11 -30.41 -6.07
C ASP A 97 -17.57 -28.95 -5.97
N LYS A 98 -17.67 -28.30 -4.80
CA LYS A 98 -17.30 -26.89 -4.58
C LYS A 98 -17.99 -25.90 -5.54
N LYS A 99 -19.20 -26.24 -6.01
CA LYS A 99 -20.02 -25.37 -6.87
C LYS A 99 -20.88 -24.38 -6.10
N VAL A 100 -20.98 -24.54 -4.78
CA VAL A 100 -21.61 -23.62 -3.83
C VAL A 100 -20.73 -23.50 -2.60
N THR A 101 -20.72 -22.31 -1.99
CA THR A 101 -19.99 -22.01 -0.74
C THR A 101 -20.59 -22.76 0.46
N GLY A 102 -21.90 -22.88 0.46
CA GLY A 102 -22.64 -23.58 1.49
C GLY A 102 -24.09 -23.75 1.10
N TYR A 103 -24.82 -24.50 1.92
CA TYR A 103 -26.27 -24.61 1.76
C TYR A 103 -27.04 -24.40 3.06
N LEU A 104 -28.28 -23.95 2.94
CA LEU A 104 -29.22 -23.73 4.02
C LEU A 104 -30.25 -24.87 4.05
N GLU A 105 -30.38 -25.47 5.22
CA GLU A 105 -31.39 -26.52 5.50
C GLU A 105 -32.31 -26.02 6.63
N PHE A 106 -33.61 -26.08 6.37
CA PHE A 106 -34.63 -25.63 7.32
C PHE A 106 -35.27 -26.87 7.96
N ILE A 107 -35.24 -26.95 9.29
CA ILE A 107 -35.79 -28.05 10.09
C ILE A 107 -36.50 -27.42 11.30
N ASP A 108 -37.78 -27.68 11.49
CA ASP A 108 -38.57 -27.25 12.66
C ASP A 108 -38.41 -25.76 13.00
N ASN A 109 -38.40 -24.91 11.98
CA ASN A 109 -38.24 -23.46 12.12
C ASN A 109 -36.82 -22.95 12.42
N ASP A 110 -35.83 -23.84 12.54
CA ASP A 110 -34.39 -23.51 12.67
C ASP A 110 -33.67 -23.62 11.33
N VAL A 111 -32.61 -22.85 11.16
CA VAL A 111 -31.78 -22.83 9.96
C VAL A 111 -30.42 -23.40 10.25
N ASN A 112 -30.11 -24.51 9.60
CA ASN A 112 -28.81 -25.15 9.66
C ASN A 112 -27.98 -24.73 8.43
N ILE A 113 -26.73 -24.31 8.64
CA ILE A 113 -25.78 -24.00 7.58
C ILE A 113 -24.81 -25.17 7.45
N LYS A 114 -24.63 -25.69 6.22
CA LYS A 114 -23.52 -26.59 5.92
C LYS A 114 -22.56 -25.94 4.97
N ILE A 115 -21.26 -25.96 5.32
CA ILE A 115 -20.13 -25.38 4.59
C ILE A 115 -19.02 -26.41 4.48
N ASN A 116 -18.16 -26.28 3.48
CA ASN A 116 -17.01 -27.17 3.28
C ASN A 116 -15.71 -26.62 3.86
N ASP A 117 -15.59 -25.29 3.99
CA ASP A 117 -14.35 -24.62 4.35
C ASP A 117 -14.64 -23.46 5.32
N ASN A 118 -13.60 -22.81 5.85
CA ASN A 118 -13.72 -21.62 6.70
C ASN A 118 -13.08 -20.43 5.99
N GLY A 119 -13.84 -19.77 5.14
CA GLY A 119 -13.40 -18.60 4.39
C GLY A 119 -14.25 -17.34 4.66
N ILE A 120 -13.99 -16.30 3.90
CA ILE A 120 -14.73 -15.03 3.99
C ILE A 120 -16.19 -15.23 3.55
N TYR A 121 -16.42 -15.96 2.49
CA TYR A 121 -17.77 -16.19 1.94
C TYR A 121 -18.63 -17.02 2.88
N GLU A 122 -18.08 -18.06 3.51
CA GLU A 122 -18.73 -18.88 4.53
C GLU A 122 -19.07 -18.04 5.78
N THR A 123 -18.17 -17.15 6.15
CA THR A 123 -18.40 -16.20 7.25
C THR A 123 -19.55 -15.24 6.93
N ILE A 124 -19.60 -14.69 5.71
CA ILE A 124 -20.69 -13.81 5.26
C ILE A 124 -22.03 -14.58 5.27
N LEU A 125 -22.05 -15.83 4.79
CA LEU A 125 -23.25 -16.66 4.82
C LEU A 125 -23.74 -16.90 6.26
N LYS A 126 -22.82 -17.16 7.18
CA LYS A 126 -23.14 -17.31 8.60
C LYS A 126 -23.70 -16.03 9.19
N PHE A 127 -23.04 -14.88 8.97
CA PHE A 127 -23.53 -13.58 9.46
C PHE A 127 -24.93 -13.27 8.93
N PHE A 128 -25.20 -13.54 7.65
CA PHE A 128 -26.53 -13.36 7.08
C PHE A 128 -27.59 -14.18 7.84
N VAL A 129 -27.33 -15.46 8.11
CA VAL A 129 -28.28 -16.31 8.83
C VAL A 129 -28.44 -15.88 10.29
N ASP A 130 -27.34 -15.51 10.96
CA ASP A 130 -27.36 -15.02 12.34
C ASP A 130 -28.16 -13.72 12.44
N GLU A 131 -28.04 -12.80 11.46
CA GLU A 131 -28.79 -11.54 11.40
C GLU A 131 -30.29 -11.78 11.21
N VAL A 132 -30.67 -12.61 10.24
CA VAL A 132 -32.09 -12.95 10.01
C VAL A 132 -32.72 -13.65 11.22
N ASN A 133 -31.97 -14.53 11.90
CA ASN A 133 -32.44 -15.13 13.15
C ASN A 133 -32.61 -14.12 14.28
N SER A 134 -31.69 -13.14 14.38
CA SER A 134 -31.76 -12.06 15.34
C SER A 134 -32.97 -11.18 15.12
N GLU A 135 -33.21 -10.75 13.87
CA GLU A 135 -34.41 -10.00 13.47
C GLU A 135 -35.70 -10.78 13.80
N LYS A 136 -35.77 -12.06 13.45
CA LYS A 136 -36.90 -12.95 13.79
C LYS A 136 -37.17 -12.98 15.31
N ASN A 137 -36.11 -13.06 16.11
CA ASN A 137 -36.26 -13.07 17.57
C ASN A 137 -36.75 -11.72 18.08
N ILE A 138 -36.25 -10.59 17.55
CA ILE A 138 -36.73 -9.25 17.92
C ILE A 138 -38.20 -9.07 17.56
N ILE A 139 -38.61 -9.53 16.40
CA ILE A 139 -40.03 -9.50 15.97
C ILE A 139 -40.89 -10.30 16.94
N ASN A 140 -40.53 -11.54 17.24
CA ASN A 140 -41.29 -12.42 18.14
C ASN A 140 -41.37 -11.84 19.57
N LEU A 141 -40.27 -11.35 20.09
CA LEU A 141 -40.23 -10.70 21.44
C LEU A 141 -41.11 -9.46 21.47
N SER A 142 -41.06 -8.63 20.44
CA SER A 142 -41.87 -7.41 20.37
C SER A 142 -43.36 -7.69 20.28
N ILE A 143 -43.77 -8.69 19.48
CA ILE A 143 -45.15 -9.15 19.43
C ILE A 143 -45.60 -9.63 20.81
N ASN A 144 -44.83 -10.50 21.46
CA ASN A 144 -45.16 -11.04 22.80
C ASN A 144 -45.24 -9.93 23.86
N GLU A 145 -44.37 -8.92 23.84
CA GLU A 145 -44.43 -7.78 24.74
C GLU A 145 -45.73 -6.98 24.58
N GLU A 146 -46.14 -6.69 23.36
CA GLU A 146 -47.35 -5.92 23.11
C GLU A 146 -48.63 -6.70 23.42
N VAL A 147 -48.66 -7.98 23.10
CA VAL A 147 -49.75 -8.88 23.47
C VAL A 147 -49.89 -9.00 24.98
N ASN A 148 -48.79 -9.10 25.73
CA ASN A 148 -48.79 -9.14 27.19
C ASN A 148 -49.26 -7.82 27.84
N LYS A 149 -49.07 -6.68 27.14
CA LYS A 149 -49.65 -5.37 27.55
C LYS A 149 -51.11 -5.21 27.23
N GLY A 150 -51.72 -6.22 26.57
CA GLY A 150 -53.11 -6.17 26.12
C GLY A 150 -53.32 -5.31 24.87
N ASN A 151 -52.26 -4.98 24.17
CA ASN A 151 -52.30 -4.22 22.93
C ASN A 151 -52.34 -5.17 21.74
N TYR A 152 -53.45 -5.16 21.03
CA TYR A 152 -53.68 -5.99 19.82
C TYR A 152 -53.75 -5.15 18.55
N ASP A 153 -53.38 -3.87 18.63
CA ASP A 153 -53.37 -2.98 17.47
C ASP A 153 -52.13 -3.28 16.61
N ILE A 154 -52.40 -3.77 15.39
CA ILE A 154 -51.37 -4.20 14.45
C ILE A 154 -50.50 -3.00 14.03
N ASP A 155 -51.03 -1.80 13.90
CA ASP A 155 -50.28 -0.62 13.48
C ASP A 155 -49.28 -0.19 14.55
N VAL A 156 -49.67 -0.27 15.82
CA VAL A 156 -48.78 0.03 16.97
C VAL A 156 -47.70 -1.02 17.10
N ILE A 157 -48.06 -2.30 16.98
CA ILE A 157 -47.05 -3.41 17.01
C ILE A 157 -46.04 -3.26 15.89
N THR A 158 -46.51 -2.98 14.67
CA THR A 158 -45.65 -2.81 13.50
C THR A 158 -44.72 -1.60 13.64
N SER A 159 -45.22 -0.46 14.13
CA SER A 159 -44.42 0.75 14.33
C SER A 159 -43.32 0.53 15.39
N ASN A 160 -43.62 -0.19 16.49
CA ASN A 160 -42.67 -0.54 17.54
C ASN A 160 -41.58 -1.51 17.04
N ILE A 161 -41.95 -2.48 16.19
CA ILE A 161 -40.99 -3.40 15.55
C ILE A 161 -40.08 -2.62 14.61
N LEU A 162 -40.62 -1.78 13.75
CA LEU A 162 -39.83 -0.99 12.80
C LEU A 162 -38.86 -0.04 13.52
N ASN A 163 -39.29 0.59 14.62
CA ASN A 163 -38.42 1.44 15.44
C ASN A 163 -37.26 0.67 16.10
N LYS A 164 -37.47 -0.59 16.49
CA LYS A 164 -36.43 -1.44 17.06
C LYS A 164 -35.48 -1.99 15.99
N LEU A 165 -35.97 -2.32 14.81
CA LEU A 165 -35.18 -2.81 13.68
C LEU A 165 -34.38 -1.68 13.00
N ASN A 166 -34.94 -0.46 12.91
CA ASN A 166 -34.29 0.72 12.35
C ASN A 166 -33.43 1.47 13.37
N SER A 167 -32.96 0.84 14.42
CA SER A 167 -31.93 1.44 15.27
C SER A 167 -30.64 1.54 14.46
N ASP A 168 -30.45 2.69 13.80
CA ASP A 168 -29.26 3.02 13.04
C ASP A 168 -28.00 2.85 13.92
N VAL A 169 -27.32 1.73 13.76
CA VAL A 169 -25.94 1.61 14.20
C VAL A 169 -25.11 2.51 13.27
N ASN A 170 -24.83 3.70 13.74
CA ASN A 170 -24.02 4.67 13.02
C ASN A 170 -22.57 4.15 12.99
N ILE A 171 -22.29 3.25 12.05
CA ILE A 171 -20.94 2.76 11.81
C ILE A 171 -20.15 3.92 11.20
N LYS A 172 -19.50 4.72 12.04
CA LYS A 172 -18.50 5.66 11.59
C LYS A 172 -17.32 4.87 11.07
N ASN A 173 -17.24 4.76 9.77
CA ASN A 173 -16.03 4.24 9.13
C ASN A 173 -14.90 5.24 9.39
N ILE A 174 -14.01 4.91 10.34
CA ILE A 174 -12.87 5.76 10.72
C ILE A 174 -11.77 5.67 9.66
N SER A 175 -11.74 4.59 8.87
CA SER A 175 -10.84 4.47 7.72
C SER A 175 -11.53 4.97 6.46
N ARG A 176 -10.91 5.94 5.77
CA ARG A 176 -11.45 6.53 4.52
C ARG A 176 -11.64 5.51 3.40
N SER A 177 -10.86 4.44 3.38
CA SER A 177 -10.97 3.30 2.46
C SER A 177 -10.06 2.17 2.90
N ASN A 178 -10.34 0.94 2.48
CA ASN A 178 -9.39 -0.16 2.62
C ASN A 178 -8.28 0.01 1.57
N LEU A 179 -7.04 0.14 2.03
CA LEU A 179 -5.89 0.18 1.15
C LEU A 179 -5.73 -1.19 0.48
N SER A 180 -5.84 -1.25 -0.85
CA SER A 180 -5.65 -2.50 -1.57
C SER A 180 -4.21 -2.98 -1.42
N TYR A 181 -4.00 -4.30 -1.44
CA TYR A 181 -2.67 -4.90 -1.39
C TYR A 181 -1.75 -4.34 -2.49
N THR A 182 -2.30 -4.17 -3.68
CA THR A 182 -1.60 -3.60 -4.83
C THR A 182 -1.12 -2.17 -4.57
N MET A 183 -1.91 -1.33 -3.90
CA MET A 183 -1.51 0.03 -3.58
C MET A 183 -0.32 0.07 -2.61
N ILE A 184 -0.25 -0.86 -1.66
CA ILE A 184 0.88 -1.02 -0.74
C ILE A 184 2.18 -1.23 -1.52
N GLU A 185 2.18 -2.09 -2.53
CA GLU A 185 3.34 -2.36 -3.37
C GLU A 185 3.76 -1.14 -4.21
N TYR A 186 2.80 -0.35 -4.70
CA TYR A 186 3.13 0.91 -5.39
C TYR A 186 3.72 1.97 -4.47
N TYR A 187 3.29 2.05 -3.23
CA TYR A 187 3.89 2.97 -2.26
C TYR A 187 5.33 2.58 -1.93
N THR A 188 5.60 1.29 -1.76
CA THR A 188 6.98 0.81 -1.55
C THR A 188 7.84 0.97 -2.80
N LEU A 189 7.28 0.81 -4.00
CA LEU A 189 7.94 1.08 -5.27
C LEU A 189 8.38 2.55 -5.40
N ILE A 190 7.48 3.49 -5.07
CA ILE A 190 7.80 4.92 -5.08
C ILE A 190 8.89 5.23 -4.06
N ALA A 191 8.82 4.66 -2.85
CA ALA A 191 9.83 4.82 -1.82
C ALA A 191 11.21 4.32 -2.28
N MET A 192 11.26 3.13 -2.90
CA MET A 192 12.48 2.58 -3.48
C MET A 192 13.02 3.47 -4.59
N ALA A 193 12.16 3.91 -5.53
CA ALA A 193 12.56 4.79 -6.63
C ALA A 193 13.10 6.14 -6.13
N ALA A 194 12.50 6.70 -5.07
CA ALA A 194 13.00 7.90 -4.42
C ALA A 194 14.42 7.70 -3.87
N LEU A 195 14.68 6.57 -3.19
CA LEU A 195 15.99 6.26 -2.63
C LEU A 195 17.05 5.94 -3.69
N TYR A 196 16.68 5.43 -4.85
CA TYR A 196 17.61 5.18 -5.96
C TYR A 196 18.24 6.45 -6.52
N GLY A 197 17.68 7.63 -6.24
CA GLY A 197 18.38 8.91 -6.49
C GLY A 197 19.78 8.96 -5.89
N GLY A 198 20.03 8.19 -4.82
CA GLY A 198 21.34 8.05 -4.22
C GLY A 198 22.43 7.57 -5.19
N ILE A 199 22.10 6.78 -6.21
CA ILE A 199 23.06 6.34 -7.23
C ILE A 199 23.59 7.54 -8.02
N LEU A 200 22.70 8.50 -8.33
CA LEU A 200 23.07 9.73 -9.07
C LEU A 200 24.05 10.61 -8.28
N SER A 201 23.72 10.89 -7.01
CA SER A 201 24.59 11.71 -6.15
C SER A 201 25.90 11.04 -5.83
N MET A 202 25.88 9.73 -5.57
CA MET A 202 27.09 8.92 -5.36
C MET A 202 28.02 8.98 -6.57
N TYR A 203 27.48 8.85 -7.77
CA TYR A 203 28.25 8.92 -9.02
C TYR A 203 28.94 10.31 -9.16
N ILE A 204 28.21 11.39 -8.92
CA ILE A 204 28.76 12.74 -8.99
C ILE A 204 29.89 12.95 -7.98
N ILE A 205 29.71 12.48 -6.74
CA ILE A 205 30.75 12.58 -5.72
C ILE A 205 31.99 11.77 -6.14
N ASN A 206 31.82 10.54 -6.62
CA ASN A 206 32.92 9.72 -7.12
C ASN A 206 33.69 10.40 -8.26
N LYS A 207 32.98 11.06 -9.20
CA LYS A 207 33.60 11.84 -10.29
C LYS A 207 34.35 13.06 -9.81
N SER A 208 34.03 13.62 -8.66
CA SER A 208 34.76 14.75 -8.06
C SER A 208 35.97 14.32 -7.23
N MET A 209 36.17 13.01 -6.98
CA MET A 209 37.27 12.47 -6.18
C MET A 209 38.49 12.15 -7.07
N PRO A 210 39.70 12.70 -6.81
CA PRO A 210 40.90 12.44 -7.58
C PRO A 210 41.31 10.95 -7.62
N ASN A 211 41.08 10.22 -6.53
CA ASN A 211 41.45 8.81 -6.45
C ASN A 211 40.54 7.87 -7.26
N LEU A 212 39.36 8.36 -7.69
CA LEU A 212 38.36 7.54 -8.39
C LEU A 212 38.13 7.94 -9.83
N SER A 213 38.60 9.15 -10.23
CA SER A 213 38.30 9.66 -11.59
C SER A 213 39.36 10.63 -12.11
N ASP A 214 39.67 10.54 -13.40
CA ASP A 214 40.57 11.51 -14.05
C ASP A 214 39.99 12.92 -14.13
N VAL A 215 38.65 13.03 -14.14
CA VAL A 215 37.98 14.33 -14.02
C VAL A 215 38.22 14.93 -12.63
N GLY A 216 38.16 14.10 -11.59
CA GLY A 216 38.52 14.49 -10.22
C GLY A 216 39.96 14.99 -10.13
N LYS A 217 40.93 14.27 -10.73
CA LYS A 217 42.35 14.70 -10.78
C LYS A 217 42.49 16.07 -11.42
N ARG A 218 41.90 16.25 -12.60
CA ARG A 218 41.94 17.56 -13.32
C ARG A 218 41.24 18.67 -12.56
N SER A 219 40.14 18.40 -11.90
CA SER A 219 39.40 19.43 -11.14
C SER A 219 40.11 19.83 -9.84
N SER A 220 40.95 18.96 -9.27
CA SER A 220 41.72 19.25 -8.05
C SER A 220 42.86 20.27 -8.26
N ILE A 221 43.44 20.27 -9.46
CA ILE A 221 44.49 21.21 -9.86
C ILE A 221 43.95 22.49 -10.56
N ALA A 222 42.66 22.46 -10.95
CA ALA A 222 42.01 23.62 -11.59
C ALA A 222 41.60 24.66 -10.53
N PRO A 223 41.56 25.98 -10.86
CA PRO A 223 41.15 27.05 -9.96
C PRO A 223 39.62 27.07 -9.76
N VAL A 224 39.04 25.94 -9.37
CA VAL A 224 37.61 25.77 -9.14
C VAL A 224 37.36 25.41 -7.68
N LYS A 225 36.41 26.12 -7.04
CA LYS A 225 36.01 25.78 -5.68
C LYS A 225 35.36 24.38 -5.67
N LYS A 226 35.87 23.48 -4.85
CA LYS A 226 35.35 22.10 -4.71
C LYS A 226 33.88 22.10 -4.30
N SER A 227 33.43 23.04 -3.48
CA SER A 227 32.03 23.24 -3.13
C SER A 227 31.13 23.48 -4.33
N ASP A 228 31.58 24.35 -5.27
CA ASP A 228 30.79 24.68 -6.46
C ASP A 228 30.64 23.48 -7.39
N LEU A 229 31.69 22.67 -7.49
CA LEU A 229 31.66 21.41 -8.27
C LEU A 229 30.65 20.42 -7.69
N ILE A 230 30.72 20.20 -6.38
CA ILE A 230 29.83 19.25 -5.69
C ILE A 230 28.38 19.75 -5.72
N LEU A 231 28.12 21.00 -5.35
CA LEU A 231 26.77 21.56 -5.30
C LEU A 231 26.11 21.60 -6.68
N SER A 232 26.84 21.99 -7.73
CA SER A 232 26.32 21.98 -9.09
C SER A 232 25.95 20.55 -9.56
N GLY A 233 26.76 19.56 -9.18
CA GLY A 233 26.49 18.16 -9.49
C GLY A 233 25.30 17.58 -8.70
N LEU A 234 25.18 17.91 -7.42
CA LEU A 234 24.04 17.51 -6.60
C LEU A 234 22.73 18.11 -7.10
N LEU A 235 22.72 19.40 -7.49
CA LEU A 235 21.54 20.00 -8.12
C LEU A 235 21.17 19.31 -9.44
N ALA A 236 22.17 18.93 -10.24
CA ALA A 236 21.91 18.14 -11.44
C ALA A 236 21.29 16.76 -11.10
N SER A 237 21.80 16.09 -10.06
CA SER A 237 21.23 14.81 -9.58
C SER A 237 19.79 14.95 -9.11
N ILE A 238 19.46 16.04 -8.38
CA ILE A 238 18.08 16.34 -7.94
C ILE A 238 17.15 16.47 -9.15
N ILE A 239 17.55 17.23 -10.17
CA ILE A 239 16.71 17.41 -11.37
C ILE A 239 16.51 16.08 -12.11
N VAL A 240 17.57 15.30 -12.32
CA VAL A 240 17.47 14.00 -12.99
C VAL A 240 16.54 13.07 -12.20
N GLN A 241 16.68 13.06 -10.86
CA GLN A 241 15.82 12.26 -9.99
C GLN A 241 14.34 12.68 -10.09
N PHE A 242 14.06 13.97 -10.08
CA PHE A 242 12.67 14.45 -10.20
C PHE A 242 12.06 14.14 -11.56
N VAL A 243 12.84 14.20 -12.63
CA VAL A 243 12.40 13.75 -13.96
C VAL A 243 12.07 12.26 -13.93
N GLY A 244 12.90 11.43 -13.29
CA GLY A 244 12.66 10.00 -13.15
C GLY A 244 11.37 9.69 -12.38
N LEU A 245 11.16 10.34 -11.23
CA LEU A 245 9.92 10.19 -10.46
C LEU A 245 8.70 10.70 -11.22
N PHE A 246 8.81 11.81 -11.91
CA PHE A 246 7.72 12.35 -12.72
C PHE A 246 7.30 11.36 -13.82
N ILE A 247 8.27 10.77 -14.52
CA ILE A 247 8.01 9.71 -15.53
C ILE A 247 7.36 8.50 -14.86
N LEU A 248 7.82 8.07 -13.68
CA LEU A 248 7.23 6.96 -12.93
C LEU A 248 5.78 7.26 -12.55
N PHE A 249 5.47 8.46 -12.04
CA PHE A 249 4.10 8.86 -11.72
C PHE A 249 3.20 8.88 -12.96
N LEU A 250 3.67 9.46 -14.05
CA LEU A 250 2.92 9.43 -15.31
C LEU A 250 2.64 8.00 -15.77
N TYR A 251 3.62 7.13 -15.69
CA TYR A 251 3.48 5.73 -16.08
C TYR A 251 2.47 4.99 -15.18
N THR A 252 2.59 5.12 -13.87
CA THR A 252 1.68 4.44 -12.93
C THR A 252 0.24 4.95 -13.06
N ILE A 253 0.03 6.25 -13.26
CA ILE A 253 -1.31 6.85 -13.38
C ILE A 253 -1.93 6.52 -14.74
N PHE A 254 -1.24 6.78 -15.85
CA PHE A 254 -1.85 6.71 -17.18
C PHE A 254 -1.77 5.33 -17.82
N VAL A 255 -0.68 4.59 -17.59
CA VAL A 255 -0.48 3.27 -18.20
C VAL A 255 -0.99 2.16 -17.28
N LEU A 256 -0.58 2.17 -16.02
CA LEU A 256 -1.00 1.15 -15.06
C LEU A 256 -2.36 1.46 -14.42
N LYS A 257 -2.89 2.67 -14.62
CA LYS A 257 -4.20 3.13 -14.10
C LYS A 257 -4.33 3.01 -12.58
N ILE A 258 -3.26 3.34 -11.87
CA ILE A 258 -3.26 3.37 -10.41
C ILE A 258 -3.90 4.67 -9.95
N ASN A 259 -4.90 4.56 -9.08
CA ASN A 259 -5.59 5.70 -8.50
C ASN A 259 -4.94 6.07 -7.16
N TYR A 260 -4.28 7.24 -7.10
CA TYR A 260 -3.67 7.77 -5.87
C TYR A 260 -4.62 8.69 -5.07
N ASP A 261 -5.91 8.74 -5.41
CA ASP A 261 -6.94 9.58 -4.80
C ASP A 261 -6.61 11.09 -4.74
N SER A 262 -7.35 11.82 -3.92
CA SER A 262 -7.22 13.28 -3.77
C SER A 262 -5.92 13.76 -3.11
N ASN A 263 -5.13 12.84 -2.56
CA ASN A 263 -3.93 13.15 -1.79
C ASN A 263 -2.63 13.18 -2.61
N ILE A 264 -2.71 13.22 -3.94
CA ILE A 264 -1.55 13.14 -4.86
C ILE A 264 -0.46 14.18 -4.54
N TRP A 265 -0.83 15.39 -4.11
CA TRP A 265 0.14 16.44 -3.79
C TRP A 265 0.99 16.11 -2.56
N TYR A 266 0.41 15.49 -1.54
CA TYR A 266 1.15 15.01 -0.38
C TYR A 266 2.07 13.82 -0.76
N ILE A 267 1.61 12.93 -1.65
CA ILE A 267 2.42 11.83 -2.18
C ILE A 267 3.63 12.36 -2.94
N VAL A 268 3.43 13.35 -3.82
CA VAL A 268 4.52 14.00 -4.56
C VAL A 268 5.49 14.72 -3.62
N LEU A 269 4.99 15.48 -2.64
CA LEU A 269 5.84 16.18 -1.67
C LEU A 269 6.72 15.20 -0.87
N LEU A 270 6.13 14.13 -0.36
CA LEU A 270 6.86 13.11 0.39
C LEU A 270 7.89 12.38 -0.48
N SER A 271 7.56 12.13 -1.75
CA SER A 271 8.49 11.53 -2.73
C SER A 271 9.68 12.44 -3.02
N ILE A 272 9.45 13.75 -3.09
CA ILE A 272 10.52 14.77 -3.23
C ILE A 272 11.44 14.75 -2.00
N VAL A 273 10.88 14.80 -0.79
CA VAL A 273 11.65 14.73 0.46
C VAL A 273 12.39 13.41 0.58
N GLY A 274 11.72 12.29 0.25
CA GLY A 274 12.33 10.97 0.20
C GLY A 274 13.48 10.88 -0.80
N SER A 275 13.39 11.57 -1.95
CA SER A 275 14.49 11.64 -2.92
C SER A 275 15.70 12.40 -2.36
N VAL A 276 15.48 13.45 -1.60
CA VAL A 276 16.57 14.16 -0.91
C VAL A 276 17.25 13.23 0.10
N ALA A 277 16.47 12.39 0.81
CA ALA A 277 17.04 11.38 1.71
C ALA A 277 17.86 10.32 0.94
N GLY A 278 17.37 9.86 -0.21
CA GLY A 278 18.13 8.96 -1.10
C GLY A 278 19.43 9.57 -1.62
N LEU A 279 19.37 10.80 -2.12
CA LEU A 279 20.56 11.54 -2.55
C LEU A 279 21.57 11.71 -1.41
N SER A 280 21.10 12.01 -0.20
CA SER A 280 21.96 12.13 0.99
C SER A 280 22.63 10.81 1.35
N LEU A 281 21.91 9.68 1.23
CA LEU A 281 22.47 8.33 1.41
C LEU A 281 23.57 8.05 0.37
N GLY A 282 23.36 8.44 -0.89
CA GLY A 282 24.36 8.29 -1.94
C GLY A 282 25.64 9.08 -1.67
N VAL A 283 25.52 10.34 -1.24
CA VAL A 283 26.67 11.17 -0.82
C VAL A 283 27.41 10.54 0.36
N PHE A 284 26.65 10.01 1.33
CA PHE A 284 27.20 9.36 2.51
C PHE A 284 28.02 8.09 2.14
N ILE A 285 27.46 7.22 1.32
CA ILE A 285 28.16 6.01 0.86
C ILE A 285 29.40 6.38 0.04
N ALA A 286 29.28 7.38 -0.85
CA ALA A 286 30.41 7.85 -1.64
C ALA A 286 31.56 8.36 -0.77
N SER A 287 31.24 9.05 0.32
CA SER A 287 32.24 9.71 1.19
C SER A 287 32.91 8.74 2.17
N ILE A 288 32.20 7.76 2.71
CA ILE A 288 32.71 6.87 3.77
C ILE A 288 33.46 5.65 3.20
N PHE A 289 32.87 5.00 2.18
CA PHE A 289 33.46 3.77 1.67
C PHE A 289 34.62 4.06 0.71
N LYS A 290 35.79 3.48 1.02
CA LYS A 290 37.02 3.63 0.23
C LYS A 290 37.20 2.47 -0.78
N VAL A 291 36.11 2.13 -1.50
CA VAL A 291 36.10 1.06 -2.52
C VAL A 291 35.82 1.67 -3.89
N ASN A 292 35.94 0.86 -4.95
CA ASN A 292 35.67 1.30 -6.31
C ASN A 292 34.18 1.67 -6.54
N GLU A 293 33.90 2.34 -7.63
CA GLU A 293 32.55 2.86 -7.95
C GLU A 293 31.51 1.75 -8.06
N ASN A 294 31.86 0.60 -8.66
CA ASN A 294 30.94 -0.52 -8.82
C ASN A 294 30.57 -1.15 -7.46
N ALA A 295 31.53 -1.30 -6.57
CA ALA A 295 31.27 -1.81 -5.22
C ALA A 295 30.38 -0.85 -4.41
N LYS A 296 30.61 0.47 -4.50
CA LYS A 296 29.74 1.47 -3.87
C LYS A 296 28.32 1.40 -4.41
N SER A 297 28.17 1.22 -5.73
CA SER A 297 26.85 1.04 -6.37
C SER A 297 26.14 -0.21 -5.85
N GLY A 298 26.85 -1.32 -5.75
CA GLY A 298 26.32 -2.55 -5.17
C GLY A 298 25.87 -2.38 -3.71
N ILE A 299 26.66 -1.71 -2.88
CA ILE A 299 26.33 -1.41 -1.48
C ILE A 299 25.07 -0.56 -1.41
N LEU A 300 24.96 0.50 -2.23
CA LEU A 300 23.80 1.38 -2.22
C LEU A 300 22.53 0.64 -2.64
N ILE A 301 22.59 -0.14 -3.71
CA ILE A 301 21.45 -0.94 -4.19
C ILE A 301 21.03 -1.95 -3.11
N ALA A 302 22.00 -2.67 -2.51
CA ALA A 302 21.71 -3.64 -1.47
C ALA A 302 21.04 -3.00 -0.24
N ILE A 303 21.55 -1.87 0.23
CA ILE A 303 20.95 -1.12 1.37
C ILE A 303 19.54 -0.64 1.00
N THR A 304 19.35 -0.08 -0.19
CA THR A 304 18.04 0.43 -0.61
C THR A 304 17.03 -0.71 -0.75
N MET A 305 17.42 -1.84 -1.35
CA MET A 305 16.55 -3.02 -1.46
C MET A 305 16.20 -3.59 -0.08
N PHE A 306 17.17 -3.67 0.82
CA PHE A 306 16.95 -4.12 2.19
C PHE A 306 16.00 -3.20 2.96
N TYR A 307 16.17 -1.88 2.85
CA TYR A 307 15.23 -0.91 3.42
C TYR A 307 13.82 -1.06 2.86
N SER A 308 13.70 -1.25 1.55
CA SER A 308 12.41 -1.43 0.88
C SER A 308 11.74 -2.74 1.31
N PHE A 309 12.48 -3.83 1.42
CA PHE A 309 11.98 -5.11 1.92
C PHE A 309 11.44 -5.00 3.35
N LEU A 310 12.20 -4.37 4.26
CA LEU A 310 11.75 -4.15 5.64
C LEU A 310 10.54 -3.20 5.73
N SER A 311 10.32 -2.34 4.73
CA SER A 311 9.18 -1.42 4.67
C SER A 311 7.90 -2.05 4.10
N GLY A 312 7.96 -3.32 3.68
CA GLY A 312 6.82 -4.11 3.22
C GLY A 312 6.79 -4.39 1.72
N MET A 313 7.86 -4.07 0.95
CA MET A 313 7.96 -4.49 -0.45
C MET A 313 8.00 -6.02 -0.54
N MET A 314 7.21 -6.58 -1.45
CA MET A 314 7.01 -8.02 -1.65
C MET A 314 6.35 -8.75 -0.47
N GLY A 315 5.73 -8.02 0.46
CA GLY A 315 4.94 -8.60 1.53
C GLY A 315 4.78 -7.71 2.76
N ILE A 316 3.57 -7.24 3.00
CA ILE A 316 3.23 -6.37 4.15
C ILE A 316 3.52 -7.05 5.50
N THR A 317 3.50 -8.38 5.55
CA THR A 317 3.76 -9.18 6.75
C THR A 317 5.13 -8.83 7.36
N MET A 318 6.15 -8.59 6.53
CA MET A 318 7.49 -8.25 7.02
C MET A 318 7.48 -6.91 7.77
N LYS A 319 6.81 -5.89 7.21
CA LYS A 319 6.65 -4.60 7.89
C LYS A 319 5.99 -4.77 9.26
N TYR A 320 4.90 -5.56 9.33
CA TYR A 320 4.20 -5.82 10.59
C TYR A 320 5.10 -6.53 11.63
N VAL A 321 5.86 -7.55 11.20
CA VAL A 321 6.78 -8.29 12.08
C VAL A 321 7.85 -7.36 12.66
N ILE A 322 8.44 -6.50 11.84
CA ILE A 322 9.46 -5.53 12.28
C ILE A 322 8.84 -4.48 13.21
N ASP A 323 7.70 -3.91 12.85
CA ASP A 323 7.03 -2.88 13.67
C ASP A 323 6.62 -3.42 15.04
N LYS A 324 6.23 -4.71 15.13
CA LYS A 324 5.85 -5.36 16.37
C LYS A 324 7.05 -5.71 17.26
N ASN A 325 8.14 -6.24 16.68
CA ASN A 325 9.25 -6.79 17.47
C ASN A 325 10.41 -5.78 17.67
N ILE A 326 10.75 -4.99 16.64
CA ILE A 326 11.89 -4.06 16.66
C ILE A 326 11.50 -2.76 15.95
N PRO A 327 10.56 -1.97 16.49
CA PRO A 327 10.00 -0.79 15.82
C PRO A 327 11.02 0.29 15.49
N ILE A 328 12.17 0.33 16.19
CA ILE A 328 13.22 1.31 15.95
C ILE A 328 13.83 1.20 14.55
N ILE A 329 13.86 -0.01 13.96
CA ILE A 329 14.40 -0.22 12.63
C ILE A 329 13.61 0.59 11.62
N ASN A 330 12.28 0.50 11.63
CA ASN A 330 11.43 1.21 10.69
C ASN A 330 11.34 2.72 10.98
N LYS A 331 11.62 3.16 12.21
CA LYS A 331 11.73 4.60 12.53
C LYS A 331 12.99 5.25 11.96
N ILE A 332 14.04 4.48 11.68
CA ILE A 332 15.31 4.97 11.09
C ILE A 332 15.36 4.67 9.58
N ASN A 333 14.59 3.68 9.12
CA ASN A 333 14.55 3.26 7.73
C ASN A 333 13.85 4.31 6.85
N PRO A 334 14.56 4.99 5.92
CA PRO A 334 13.95 6.03 5.08
C PRO A 334 12.85 5.47 4.16
N ALA A 335 12.95 4.22 3.69
CA ALA A 335 11.88 3.61 2.90
C ALA A 335 10.61 3.42 3.75
N ALA A 336 10.76 2.97 5.00
CA ALA A 336 9.63 2.81 5.91
C ALA A 336 9.00 4.16 6.28
N LEU A 337 9.77 5.22 6.46
CA LEU A 337 9.25 6.57 6.71
C LEU A 337 8.45 7.09 5.52
N ILE A 338 8.88 6.83 4.28
CA ILE A 338 8.16 7.22 3.07
C ILE A 338 6.85 6.43 2.97
N THR A 339 6.91 5.10 3.09
CA THR A 339 5.71 4.25 2.99
C THR A 339 4.72 4.51 4.11
N ASP A 340 5.18 4.71 5.35
CA ASP A 340 4.35 5.07 6.49
C ASP A 340 3.68 6.44 6.32
N GLY A 341 4.39 7.39 5.73
CA GLY A 341 3.83 8.68 5.35
C GLY A 341 2.70 8.54 4.34
N PHE A 342 2.83 7.68 3.33
CA PHE A 342 1.75 7.39 2.38
C PHE A 342 0.57 6.69 3.06
N TYR A 343 0.82 5.68 3.91
CA TYR A 343 -0.24 5.04 4.69
C TYR A 343 -0.98 6.02 5.59
N SER A 344 -0.27 6.99 6.17
CA SER A 344 -0.90 7.97 7.06
C SER A 344 -1.92 8.85 6.34
N LEU A 345 -1.77 9.10 5.05
CA LEU A 345 -2.74 9.83 4.24
C LEU A 345 -4.05 9.04 4.01
N TYR A 346 -3.97 7.71 4.14
CA TYR A 346 -5.09 6.80 3.93
C TYR A 346 -5.85 6.49 5.21
N TYR A 347 -5.12 6.20 6.28
CA TYR A 347 -5.70 5.67 7.52
C TYR A 347 -6.05 6.73 8.56
N TYR A 348 -5.49 7.94 8.47
CA TYR A 348 -5.67 8.95 9.49
C TYR A 348 -6.32 10.22 8.92
N ASP A 349 -7.26 10.79 9.68
CA ASP A 349 -7.88 12.08 9.35
C ASP A 349 -6.92 13.26 9.61
N THR A 350 -5.90 13.05 10.44
CA THR A 350 -4.92 14.08 10.78
C THR A 350 -3.59 13.87 10.06
N LEU A 351 -2.96 14.96 9.65
CA LEU A 351 -1.65 14.95 8.98
C LEU A 351 -0.45 14.87 9.95
N ASN A 352 -0.67 14.67 11.25
CA ASN A 352 0.40 14.68 12.25
C ASN A 352 1.46 13.61 11.97
N ARG A 353 1.03 12.39 11.68
CA ARG A 353 1.94 11.27 11.35
C ARG A 353 2.65 11.48 10.03
N TYR A 354 1.98 12.06 9.04
CA TYR A 354 2.57 12.44 7.78
C TYR A 354 3.72 13.44 7.97
N PHE A 355 3.48 14.55 8.67
CA PHE A 355 4.51 15.56 8.93
C PHE A 355 5.63 15.04 9.83
N PHE A 356 5.34 14.14 10.77
CA PHE A 356 6.39 13.47 11.54
C PHE A 356 7.36 12.71 10.62
N ASN A 357 6.85 11.97 9.64
CA ASN A 357 7.69 11.26 8.66
C ASN A 357 8.48 12.20 7.76
N VAL A 358 7.85 13.29 7.29
CA VAL A 358 8.54 14.34 6.50
C VAL A 358 9.70 14.94 7.29
N ILE A 359 9.48 15.34 8.54
CA ILE A 359 10.50 15.93 9.41
C ILE A 359 11.62 14.92 9.68
N SER A 360 11.27 13.66 9.95
CA SER A 360 12.24 12.57 10.16
C SER A 360 13.15 12.34 8.96
N LEU A 361 12.60 12.38 7.73
CA LEU A 361 13.37 12.28 6.49
C LEU A 361 14.29 13.49 6.26
N ILE A 362 13.83 14.70 6.59
CA ILE A 362 14.67 15.92 6.53
C ILE A 362 15.81 15.80 7.53
N LEU A 363 15.55 15.37 8.76
CA LEU A 363 16.56 15.17 9.80
C LEU A 363 17.56 14.10 9.38
N TYR A 364 17.10 12.97 8.86
CA TYR A 364 17.93 11.91 8.30
C TYR A 364 18.88 12.45 7.22
N SER A 365 18.35 13.23 6.27
CA SER A 365 19.13 13.84 5.21
C SER A 365 20.20 14.81 5.74
N PHE A 366 19.81 15.63 6.70
CA PHE A 366 20.72 16.60 7.34
C PHE A 366 21.88 15.89 8.07
N ILE A 367 21.59 14.84 8.83
CA ILE A 367 22.61 14.06 9.54
C ILE A 367 23.60 13.44 8.54
N LEU A 368 23.12 12.74 7.50
CA LEU A 368 23.97 12.11 6.51
C LEU A 368 24.84 13.11 5.74
N LEU A 369 24.27 14.23 5.32
CA LEU A 369 25.03 15.29 4.63
C LEU A 369 26.05 15.96 5.53
N SER A 370 25.75 16.15 6.82
CA SER A 370 26.68 16.73 7.80
C SER A 370 27.88 15.81 8.01
N ILE A 371 27.66 14.52 8.24
CA ILE A 371 28.73 13.53 8.38
C ILE A 371 29.57 13.48 7.10
N SER A 372 28.91 13.40 5.94
CA SER A 372 29.58 13.37 4.64
C SER A 372 30.46 14.59 4.39
N SER A 373 29.96 15.78 4.76
CA SER A 373 30.70 17.03 4.62
C SER A 373 31.99 17.02 5.47
N ILE A 374 31.92 16.53 6.72
CA ILE A 374 33.08 16.40 7.60
C ILE A 374 34.11 15.43 7.00
N VAL A 375 33.63 14.27 6.52
CA VAL A 375 34.52 13.26 5.93
C VAL A 375 35.18 13.79 4.66
N LEU A 376 34.41 14.42 3.74
CA LEU A 376 34.94 14.96 2.49
C LEU A 376 35.96 16.11 2.69
N ARG A 377 35.78 16.91 3.74
CA ARG A 377 36.76 17.99 4.10
C ARG A 377 38.08 17.42 4.62
N ARG A 378 38.05 16.28 5.32
CA ARG A 378 39.22 15.63 5.92
C ARG A 378 39.97 14.69 4.97
N GLN A 379 39.39 14.36 3.83
CA GLN A 379 40.05 13.47 2.86
C GLN A 379 41.27 14.16 2.26
N LYS A 380 42.47 13.63 2.52
CA LYS A 380 43.72 13.92 1.84
C LYS A 380 43.87 12.92 0.68
N TYR A 381 44.31 13.35 -0.44
CA TYR A 381 44.50 12.54 -1.64
C TYR A 381 46.00 12.33 -1.83
N ASP A 382 46.45 11.05 -1.71
CA ASP A 382 47.87 10.71 -1.79
C ASP A 382 48.40 10.69 -3.24
N SER A 383 47.56 10.99 -4.22
CA SER A 383 47.89 10.87 -5.66
C SER A 383 47.91 12.20 -6.42
N ILE A 384 48.19 13.30 -5.73
CA ILE A 384 48.37 14.65 -6.38
C ILE A 384 49.76 15.11 -6.17
#